data_fc0673dba8e6b6f0430748981c154436
#
_entry.id   fc0673dba8e6b6f0430748981c154436
#
_cell.length_a   1.000
_cell.length_b   1.000
_cell.length_c   1.000
_cell.angle_alpha   90.00
_cell.angle_beta   90.00
_cell.angle_gamma   90.00
#
_symmetry.space_group_name_H-M   'P 1'
#
loop_
_entity.id
_entity.type
_entity.pdbx_description
1 polymer ?
#
loop_
_entity_poly.entity_id
_entity_poly.type
_entity_poly.pdbx_seq_one_letter_code
_entity_poly.pdbx_strand_id
1 'polypeptide(L)'
;MKRGMNMREVVVVSAVRTPIGSIGGTLKNILPEELLKIALQGAIDRAGIDKEPIDEVIAGQAKQSTDAPNIARVASLMVRIPESVPSYTVHRQCASGMQAMLSGMQQIQCGYSDVVLAGGVESMSTAPFYVRNARFGVGNGNTGFIDPNIESQPKSQPNDIYGTFNMIQTADNVARQFQVSRAEQDEFALASQ
;
A
#
# COMPACT_ATOMS: atom_id res chain seq x y z
N MET A 1 29.41 -8.78 24.24
CA MET A 1 28.59 -7.81 24.99
C MET A 1 27.75 -7.01 23.97
N LYS A 2 26.45 -7.29 23.82
CA LYS A 2 25.54 -6.42 23.10
C LYS A 2 25.33 -5.19 23.99
N ARG A 3 25.94 -4.05 23.62
CA ARG A 3 25.55 -2.76 24.21
C ARG A 3 24.07 -2.60 23.88
N GLY A 4 23.22 -2.55 24.89
CA GLY A 4 21.82 -2.18 24.72
C GLY A 4 21.76 -0.80 24.06
N MET A 5 21.45 -0.74 22.78
CA MET A 5 21.05 0.52 22.16
C MET A 5 19.75 0.92 22.85
N ASN A 6 19.80 2.03 23.57
CA ASN A 6 18.59 2.63 24.12
C ASN A 6 17.84 3.23 22.94
N MET A 7 16.98 2.42 22.30
CA MET A 7 16.17 2.90 21.17
C MET A 7 15.16 3.92 21.68
N ARG A 8 14.93 4.95 20.90
CA ARG A 8 13.91 5.96 21.20
C ARG A 8 12.54 5.30 21.24
N GLU A 9 11.73 5.70 22.21
CA GLU A 9 10.31 5.31 22.24
C GLU A 9 9.58 5.98 21.08
N VAL A 10 8.70 5.23 20.42
CA VAL A 10 7.89 5.70 19.30
C VAL A 10 6.42 5.53 19.66
N VAL A 11 5.68 6.59 19.52
CA VAL A 11 4.24 6.64 19.83
C VAL A 11 3.43 7.00 18.59
N VAL A 12 2.21 6.48 18.50
CA VAL A 12 1.25 6.86 17.47
C VAL A 12 0.31 7.92 18.05
N VAL A 13 0.40 9.13 17.55
CA VAL A 13 -0.38 10.28 18.04
C VAL A 13 -1.70 10.46 17.31
N SER A 14 -1.81 9.93 16.08
CA SER A 14 -3.03 10.00 15.28
C SER A 14 -3.14 8.78 14.37
N ALA A 15 -4.36 8.32 14.15
CA ALA A 15 -4.67 7.28 13.18
C ALA A 15 -6.05 7.55 12.56
N VAL A 16 -6.11 7.57 11.24
CA VAL A 16 -7.34 7.80 10.47
C VAL A 16 -7.41 6.85 9.28
N ARG A 17 -8.60 6.68 8.76
CA ARG A 17 -8.86 5.84 7.58
C ARG A 17 -10.05 6.41 6.80
N THR A 18 -9.97 6.39 5.46
CA THR A 18 -11.14 6.58 4.60
C THR A 18 -12.07 5.35 4.68
N PRO A 19 -13.32 5.46 4.24
CA PRO A 19 -14.14 4.27 4.00
C PRO A 19 -13.43 3.30 3.04
N ILE A 20 -13.68 2.01 3.20
CA ILE A 20 -13.23 0.98 2.27
C ILE A 20 -14.32 0.78 1.21
N GLY A 21 -13.99 1.04 -0.05
CA GLY A 21 -14.88 0.81 -1.18
C GLY A 21 -14.66 -0.55 -1.83
N SER A 22 -15.66 -1.00 -2.58
CA SER A 22 -15.53 -2.13 -3.50
C SER A 22 -15.00 -1.67 -4.85
N ILE A 23 -14.34 -2.57 -5.60
CA ILE A 23 -14.00 -2.34 -7.01
C ILE A 23 -15.26 -1.94 -7.79
N GLY A 24 -15.19 -0.87 -8.57
CA GLY A 24 -16.32 -0.33 -9.31
C GLY A 24 -17.44 0.29 -8.47
N GLY A 25 -17.26 0.37 -7.14
CA GLY A 25 -18.23 0.94 -6.21
C GLY A 25 -18.21 2.47 -6.13
N THR A 26 -18.68 3.02 -5.01
CA THR A 26 -18.89 4.47 -4.83
C THR A 26 -17.61 5.29 -4.93
N LEU A 27 -16.45 4.72 -4.61
CA LEU A 27 -15.15 5.39 -4.68
C LEU A 27 -14.41 5.18 -6.02
N LYS A 28 -15.03 4.54 -7.01
CA LYS A 28 -14.38 4.10 -8.25
C LYS A 28 -13.72 5.20 -9.08
N ASN A 29 -14.19 6.44 -8.95
CA ASN A 29 -13.70 7.59 -9.71
C ASN A 29 -12.70 8.45 -8.91
N ILE A 30 -12.35 8.05 -7.67
CA ILE A 30 -11.42 8.81 -6.85
C ILE A 30 -10.02 8.20 -7.04
N LEU A 31 -9.09 9.05 -7.45
CA LEU A 31 -7.71 8.66 -7.66
C LEU A 31 -7.02 8.33 -6.33
N PRO A 32 -6.04 7.41 -6.32
CA PRO A 32 -5.37 7.01 -5.09
C PRO A 32 -4.66 8.18 -4.38
N GLU A 33 -4.08 9.12 -5.12
CA GLU A 33 -3.46 10.31 -4.53
C GLU A 33 -4.47 11.22 -3.81
N GLU A 34 -5.71 11.31 -4.30
CA GLU A 34 -6.78 12.05 -3.62
C GLU A 34 -7.23 11.34 -2.33
N LEU A 35 -7.35 10.01 -2.35
CA LEU A 35 -7.65 9.24 -1.14
C LEU A 35 -6.54 9.39 -0.10
N LEU A 36 -5.28 9.32 -0.53
CA LEU A 36 -4.15 9.49 0.37
C LEU A 36 -4.09 10.91 0.95
N LYS A 37 -4.29 11.93 0.11
CA LYS A 37 -4.41 13.34 0.55
C LYS A 37 -5.43 13.51 1.67
N ILE A 38 -6.63 12.94 1.51
CA ILE A 38 -7.69 13.03 2.53
C ILE A 38 -7.23 12.38 3.84
N ALA A 39 -6.61 11.21 3.77
CA ALA A 39 -6.11 10.51 4.94
C ALA A 39 -4.96 11.28 5.62
N LEU A 40 -3.99 11.79 4.86
CA LEU A 40 -2.88 12.57 5.39
C LEU A 40 -3.37 13.84 6.09
N GLN A 41 -4.26 14.61 5.43
CA GLN A 41 -4.83 15.81 6.03
C GLN A 41 -5.60 15.48 7.31
N GLY A 42 -6.46 14.45 7.26
CA GLY A 42 -7.22 14.03 8.44
C GLY A 42 -6.34 13.56 9.61
N ALA A 43 -5.19 12.94 9.32
CA ALA A 43 -4.24 12.53 10.34
C ALA A 43 -3.57 13.75 11.02
N ILE A 44 -3.17 14.74 10.23
CA ILE A 44 -2.58 16.01 10.70
C ILE A 44 -3.59 16.76 11.55
N ASP A 45 -4.80 16.97 11.04
CA ASP A 45 -5.87 17.71 11.74
C ASP A 45 -6.21 17.04 13.08
N ARG A 46 -6.32 15.71 13.11
CA ARG A 46 -6.62 14.95 14.31
C ARG A 46 -5.49 14.97 15.34
N ALA A 47 -4.24 14.99 14.87
CA ALA A 47 -3.07 15.13 15.73
C ALA A 47 -2.96 16.54 16.34
N GLY A 48 -3.56 17.53 15.71
CA GLY A 48 -3.48 18.94 16.12
C GLY A 48 -2.05 19.50 16.00
N ILE A 49 -1.28 19.02 15.02
CA ILE A 49 0.08 19.48 14.76
C ILE A 49 0.14 20.33 13.50
N ASP A 50 1.11 21.25 13.45
CA ASP A 50 1.47 21.96 12.23
C ASP A 50 2.20 21.01 11.26
N LYS A 51 2.43 21.45 10.02
CA LYS A 51 3.06 20.64 8.97
C LYS A 51 4.59 20.76 8.96
N GLU A 52 5.11 21.86 9.51
CA GLU A 52 6.53 22.16 9.59
C GLU A 52 7.34 21.13 10.43
N PRO A 53 6.79 20.56 11.52
CA PRO A 53 7.49 19.52 12.28
C PRO A 53 7.57 18.15 11.60
N ILE A 54 6.88 17.95 10.48
CA ILE A 54 6.91 16.64 9.78
C ILE A 54 8.25 16.51 9.06
N ASP A 55 9.01 15.49 9.42
CA ASP A 55 10.34 15.20 8.86
C ASP A 55 10.31 14.31 7.62
N GLU A 56 9.30 13.42 7.52
CA GLU A 56 9.20 12.48 6.40
C GLU A 56 7.77 12.00 6.19
N VAL A 57 7.42 11.69 4.92
CA VAL A 57 6.16 11.06 4.54
C VAL A 57 6.42 9.73 3.84
N ILE A 58 5.86 8.64 4.36
CA ILE A 58 6.04 7.30 3.80
C ILE A 58 4.66 6.69 3.50
N ALA A 59 4.42 6.32 2.25
CA ALA A 59 3.16 5.67 1.88
C ALA A 59 3.38 4.32 1.19
N GLY A 60 2.61 3.32 1.60
CA GLY A 60 2.56 2.02 0.95
C GLY A 60 1.57 2.01 -0.22
N GLN A 61 1.99 1.47 -1.36
CA GLN A 61 1.11 1.22 -2.50
C GLN A 61 1.61 0.02 -3.30
N ALA A 62 0.70 -0.90 -3.65
CA ALA A 62 1.03 -2.09 -4.42
C ALA A 62 0.79 -1.93 -5.94
N LYS A 63 -0.21 -1.15 -6.33
CA LYS A 63 -0.58 -0.88 -7.74
C LYS A 63 -0.13 0.52 -8.14
N GLN A 64 1.18 0.73 -8.17
CA GLN A 64 1.75 2.01 -8.59
C GLN A 64 1.44 2.30 -10.06
N SER A 65 1.11 3.55 -10.36
CA SER A 65 0.86 4.02 -11.71
C SER A 65 1.81 5.16 -12.09
N THR A 66 1.86 5.49 -13.38
CA THR A 66 2.62 6.64 -13.86
C THR A 66 1.95 7.98 -13.57
N ASP A 67 0.69 7.98 -13.15
CA ASP A 67 -0.06 9.21 -12.83
C ASP A 67 0.43 9.83 -11.52
N ALA A 68 0.84 8.99 -10.56
CA ALA A 68 1.48 9.39 -9.32
C ALA A 68 2.62 8.42 -8.96
N PRO A 69 3.77 8.46 -9.67
CA PRO A 69 4.83 7.46 -9.56
C PRO A 69 5.48 7.38 -8.18
N ASN A 70 5.46 8.47 -7.43
CA ASN A 70 5.74 8.49 -5.99
C ASN A 70 4.52 9.11 -5.29
N ILE A 71 3.55 8.28 -4.97
CA ILE A 71 2.27 8.73 -4.43
C ILE A 71 2.41 9.43 -3.07
N ALA A 72 3.39 9.03 -2.25
CA ALA A 72 3.69 9.71 -1.00
C ALA A 72 4.07 11.17 -1.25
N ARG A 73 4.93 11.42 -2.24
CA ARG A 73 5.37 12.76 -2.61
C ARG A 73 4.22 13.59 -3.20
N VAL A 74 3.46 13.03 -4.12
CA VAL A 74 2.33 13.72 -4.73
C VAL A 74 1.33 14.13 -3.64
N ALA A 75 0.90 13.20 -2.81
CA ALA A 75 -0.08 13.49 -1.76
C ALA A 75 0.46 14.45 -0.68
N SER A 76 1.75 14.38 -0.30
CA SER A 76 2.36 15.30 0.66
C SER A 76 2.31 16.76 0.16
N LEU A 77 2.61 16.97 -1.13
CA LEU A 77 2.50 18.28 -1.76
C LEU A 77 1.05 18.76 -1.87
N MET A 78 0.11 17.87 -2.17
CA MET A 78 -1.33 18.20 -2.21
C MET A 78 -1.86 18.70 -0.86
N VAL A 79 -1.35 18.19 0.25
CA VAL A 79 -1.69 18.69 1.60
C VAL A 79 -0.77 19.82 2.07
N ARG A 80 0.11 20.31 1.19
CA ARG A 80 1.02 21.43 1.47
C ARG A 80 1.97 21.17 2.65
N ILE A 81 2.48 19.96 2.77
CA ILE A 81 3.67 19.70 3.58
C ILE A 81 4.84 20.39 2.90
N PRO A 82 5.79 21.00 3.64
CA PRO A 82 6.91 21.74 3.07
C PRO A 82 7.66 20.93 2.00
N GLU A 83 8.07 21.59 0.91
CA GLU A 83 8.75 20.92 -0.21
C GLU A 83 10.10 20.30 0.19
N SER A 84 10.70 20.78 1.28
CA SER A 84 11.93 20.24 1.86
C SER A 84 11.75 18.87 2.52
N VAL A 85 10.51 18.50 2.89
CA VAL A 85 10.22 17.21 3.53
C VAL A 85 10.33 16.08 2.52
N PRO A 86 11.23 15.12 2.73
CA PRO A 86 11.35 13.96 1.86
C PRO A 86 10.11 13.06 1.94
N SER A 87 9.82 12.39 0.83
CA SER A 87 8.69 11.48 0.77
C SER A 87 8.99 10.32 -0.17
N TYR A 88 8.62 9.10 0.21
CA TYR A 88 8.78 7.95 -0.67
C TYR A 88 7.65 6.93 -0.54
N THR A 89 7.48 6.16 -1.61
CA THR A 89 6.50 5.09 -1.68
C THR A 89 7.19 3.74 -1.48
N VAL A 90 6.62 2.90 -0.61
CA VAL A 90 7.12 1.56 -0.35
C VAL A 90 6.17 0.50 -0.93
N HIS A 91 6.76 -0.53 -1.52
CA HIS A 91 6.01 -1.68 -2.05
C HIS A 91 6.44 -2.96 -1.35
N ARG A 92 5.50 -3.58 -0.64
CA ARG A 92 5.61 -4.90 -0.02
C ARG A 92 4.30 -5.67 -0.18
N GLN A 93 3.73 -5.62 -1.39
CA GLN A 93 2.41 -6.19 -1.69
C GLN A 93 1.35 -5.72 -0.67
N CYS A 94 0.48 -6.61 -0.20
CA CYS A 94 -0.58 -6.31 0.78
C CYS A 94 -0.07 -5.72 2.11
N ALA A 95 1.21 -5.90 2.44
CA ALA A 95 1.84 -5.38 3.65
C ALA A 95 2.47 -3.99 3.47
N SER A 96 2.28 -3.32 2.33
CA SER A 96 2.94 -2.04 2.02
C SER A 96 2.62 -0.95 3.05
N GLY A 97 1.35 -0.81 3.45
CA GLY A 97 0.96 0.18 4.47
C GLY A 97 1.58 -0.09 5.83
N MET A 98 1.62 -1.35 6.27
CA MET A 98 2.32 -1.73 7.50
C MET A 98 3.83 -1.49 7.38
N GLN A 99 4.43 -1.78 6.22
CA GLN A 99 5.85 -1.52 6.00
C GLN A 99 6.16 -0.02 6.07
N ALA A 100 5.29 0.85 5.57
CA ALA A 100 5.45 2.30 5.70
C ALA A 100 5.52 2.71 7.18
N MET A 101 4.63 2.20 8.02
CA MET A 101 4.65 2.47 9.47
C MET A 101 5.92 1.93 10.15
N LEU A 102 6.33 0.70 9.82
CA LEU A 102 7.57 0.11 10.36
C LEU A 102 8.81 0.91 9.94
N SER A 103 8.84 1.39 8.69
CA SER A 103 9.94 2.22 8.21
C SER A 103 9.99 3.56 8.97
N GLY A 104 8.84 4.22 9.16
CA GLY A 104 8.76 5.45 9.96
C GLY A 104 9.19 5.23 11.41
N MET A 105 8.76 4.14 12.04
CA MET A 105 9.22 3.76 13.38
C MET A 105 10.75 3.62 13.43
N GLN A 106 11.35 2.95 12.45
CA GLN A 106 12.79 2.76 12.36
C GLN A 106 13.54 4.10 12.18
N GLN A 107 13.02 5.01 11.36
CA GLN A 107 13.59 6.36 11.20
C GLN A 107 13.66 7.11 12.52
N ILE A 108 12.58 7.07 13.30
CA ILE A 108 12.53 7.71 14.63
C ILE A 108 13.49 7.01 15.60
N GLN A 109 13.50 5.68 15.64
CA GLN A 109 14.39 4.90 16.52
C GLN A 109 15.87 5.14 16.22
N CYS A 110 16.21 5.33 14.95
CA CYS A 110 17.58 5.64 14.52
C CYS A 110 17.95 7.12 14.68
N GLY A 111 17.00 7.97 15.02
CA GLY A 111 17.24 9.42 15.22
C GLY A 111 17.36 10.24 13.93
N TYR A 112 16.89 9.69 12.79
CA TYR A 112 16.83 10.41 11.53
C TYR A 112 15.62 11.36 11.43
N SER A 113 14.53 11.00 12.12
CA SER A 113 13.28 11.76 12.15
C SER A 113 12.73 11.82 13.55
N ASP A 114 11.97 12.85 13.87
CA ASP A 114 11.19 12.98 15.09
C ASP A 114 9.69 12.77 14.83
N VAL A 115 9.18 13.24 13.69
CA VAL A 115 7.78 13.15 13.29
C VAL A 115 7.67 12.56 11.88
N VAL A 116 7.05 11.40 11.77
CA VAL A 116 6.83 10.73 10.48
C VAL A 116 5.35 10.53 10.23
N LEU A 117 4.89 10.90 9.05
CA LEU A 117 3.54 10.65 8.57
C LEU A 117 3.57 9.39 7.69
N ALA A 118 3.04 8.28 8.20
CA ALA A 118 3.11 6.98 7.53
C ALA A 118 1.72 6.37 7.29
N GLY A 119 1.52 5.74 6.16
CA GLY A 119 0.25 5.10 5.84
C GLY A 119 0.30 4.29 4.55
N GLY A 120 -0.85 4.14 3.91
CA GLY A 120 -0.95 3.46 2.62
C GLY A 120 -2.26 3.76 1.92
N VAL A 121 -2.28 3.51 0.63
CA VAL A 121 -3.45 3.71 -0.22
C VAL A 121 -3.47 2.69 -1.35
N GLU A 122 -4.67 2.34 -1.80
CA GLU A 122 -4.86 1.56 -3.01
C GLU A 122 -6.19 1.92 -3.66
N SER A 123 -6.19 2.12 -4.97
CA SER A 123 -7.41 2.21 -5.77
C SER A 123 -7.34 1.21 -6.92
N MET A 124 -7.88 0.04 -6.70
CA MET A 124 -7.93 -1.01 -7.73
C MET A 124 -8.88 -0.64 -8.88
N SER A 125 -9.85 0.23 -8.63
CA SER A 125 -10.79 0.70 -9.65
C SER A 125 -10.15 1.62 -10.69
N THR A 126 -9.10 2.35 -10.31
CA THR A 126 -8.40 3.30 -11.19
C THR A 126 -7.06 2.76 -11.69
N ALA A 127 -6.72 1.50 -11.38
CA ALA A 127 -5.47 0.88 -11.85
C ALA A 127 -5.43 0.83 -13.38
N PRO A 128 -4.44 1.46 -14.04
CA PRO A 128 -4.41 1.56 -15.50
C PRO A 128 -4.11 0.20 -16.13
N PHE A 129 -4.84 -0.13 -17.20
CA PHE A 129 -4.47 -1.24 -18.07
C PHE A 129 -3.19 -0.90 -18.84
N TYR A 130 -2.40 -1.90 -19.16
CA TYR A 130 -1.17 -1.73 -19.94
C TYR A 130 -1.06 -2.71 -21.10
N VAL A 131 -0.25 -2.32 -22.08
CA VAL A 131 0.09 -3.13 -23.25
C VAL A 131 1.59 -3.43 -23.20
N ARG A 132 1.94 -4.73 -23.31
CA ARG A 132 3.36 -5.14 -23.36
C ARG A 132 3.92 -5.02 -24.78
N ASN A 133 5.22 -4.79 -24.84
CA ASN A 133 6.00 -4.82 -26.09
C ASN A 133 5.54 -3.82 -27.18
N ALA A 134 4.80 -2.77 -26.80
CA ALA A 134 4.26 -1.81 -27.75
C ALA A 134 5.21 -0.63 -28.06
N ARG A 135 6.33 -0.49 -27.34
CA ARG A 135 7.23 0.67 -27.46
C ARG A 135 7.87 0.81 -28.86
N PHE A 136 8.14 -0.30 -29.50
CA PHE A 136 8.76 -0.34 -30.83
C PHE A 136 7.76 -0.78 -31.92
N GLY A 137 6.48 -0.63 -31.66
CA GLY A 137 5.38 -1.04 -32.53
C GLY A 137 4.79 -2.39 -32.10
N VAL A 138 3.49 -2.51 -32.36
CA VAL A 138 2.78 -3.77 -32.21
C VAL A 138 2.93 -4.54 -33.53
N GLY A 139 3.88 -5.45 -33.64
CA GLY A 139 4.12 -6.20 -34.86
C GLY A 139 2.87 -6.91 -35.44
N ASN A 140 3.03 -7.90 -36.25
CA ASN A 140 1.90 -8.68 -36.78
C ASN A 140 1.25 -9.50 -35.66
N GLY A 141 -0.08 -9.47 -35.57
CA GLY A 141 -0.85 -10.25 -34.60
C GLY A 141 -1.71 -9.37 -33.66
N ASN A 142 -2.40 -10.03 -32.75
CA ASN A 142 -3.28 -9.39 -31.79
C ASN A 142 -2.47 -8.93 -30.56
N THR A 143 -2.83 -7.74 -30.05
CA THR A 143 -2.34 -7.25 -28.76
C THR A 143 -3.53 -7.01 -27.82
N GLY A 144 -3.40 -7.36 -26.56
CA GLY A 144 -4.45 -7.20 -25.56
C GLY A 144 -4.09 -6.16 -24.51
N PHE A 145 -5.12 -5.59 -23.88
CA PHE A 145 -4.99 -4.85 -22.65
C PHE A 145 -4.81 -5.82 -21.48
N ILE A 146 -3.85 -5.53 -20.61
CA ILE A 146 -3.53 -6.35 -19.45
C ILE A 146 -4.02 -5.65 -18.20
N ASP A 147 -4.91 -6.32 -17.46
CA ASP A 147 -5.39 -5.84 -16.16
C ASP A 147 -4.37 -6.18 -15.06
N PRO A 148 -3.76 -5.17 -14.41
CA PRO A 148 -2.80 -5.39 -13.33
C PRO A 148 -3.45 -6.03 -12.09
N ASN A 149 -4.76 -5.90 -11.89
CA ASN A 149 -5.46 -6.51 -10.76
C ASN A 149 -5.50 -8.03 -10.87
N ILE A 150 -5.57 -8.54 -12.09
CA ILE A 150 -5.58 -10.00 -12.36
C ILE A 150 -4.16 -10.52 -12.52
N GLU A 151 -3.35 -9.83 -13.32
CA GLU A 151 -2.03 -10.31 -13.76
C GLU A 151 -0.98 -10.34 -12.65
N SER A 152 -1.06 -9.43 -11.66
CA SER A 152 0.04 -9.29 -10.69
C SER A 152 0.12 -10.40 -9.66
N GLN A 153 -0.99 -11.02 -9.27
CA GLN A 153 -0.97 -12.08 -8.26
C GLN A 153 -0.21 -13.33 -8.73
N PRO A 154 -0.55 -13.92 -9.89
CA PRO A 154 0.20 -15.08 -10.40
C PRO A 154 1.68 -14.80 -10.69
N LYS A 155 2.05 -13.51 -10.82
CA LYS A 155 3.42 -13.07 -11.12
C LYS A 155 4.15 -12.49 -9.90
N SER A 156 3.61 -12.69 -8.71
CA SER A 156 4.26 -12.29 -7.46
C SER A 156 5.43 -13.20 -7.06
N GLN A 157 5.59 -14.33 -7.75
CA GLN A 157 6.69 -15.28 -7.59
C GLN A 157 7.20 -15.75 -8.96
N PRO A 158 8.42 -16.29 -9.06
CA PRO A 158 8.90 -16.99 -10.26
C PRO A 158 8.07 -18.25 -10.51
N ASN A 159 7.34 -18.25 -11.61
CA ASN A 159 6.38 -19.32 -11.92
C ASN A 159 7.04 -20.67 -12.29
N ASP A 160 8.25 -20.62 -12.80
CA ASP A 160 9.09 -21.79 -13.11
C ASP A 160 9.57 -22.53 -11.85
N ILE A 161 9.67 -21.81 -10.72
CA ILE A 161 10.13 -22.37 -9.44
C ILE A 161 8.95 -22.75 -8.54
N TYR A 162 7.96 -21.85 -8.41
CA TYR A 162 6.88 -21.98 -7.44
C TYR A 162 5.51 -22.30 -8.05
N GLY A 163 5.42 -22.34 -9.39
CA GLY A 163 4.16 -22.50 -10.10
C GLY A 163 3.31 -21.24 -10.16
N THR A 164 2.15 -21.35 -10.76
CA THR A 164 1.20 -20.24 -10.95
C THR A 164 0.01 -20.46 -10.04
N PHE A 165 -0.18 -19.58 -9.06
CA PHE A 165 -1.34 -19.60 -8.17
C PHE A 165 -1.69 -18.19 -7.71
N ASN A 166 -2.91 -18.00 -7.23
CA ASN A 166 -3.42 -16.78 -6.64
C ASN A 166 -3.72 -16.99 -5.14
N MET A 167 -4.19 -15.94 -4.47
CA MET A 167 -4.45 -16.01 -3.02
C MET A 167 -5.61 -16.93 -2.66
N ILE A 168 -6.61 -17.13 -3.56
CA ILE A 168 -7.70 -18.08 -3.34
C ILE A 168 -7.15 -19.51 -3.34
N GLN A 169 -6.34 -19.86 -4.34
CA GLN A 169 -5.66 -21.16 -4.39
C GLN A 169 -4.71 -21.38 -3.22
N THR A 170 -4.06 -20.31 -2.74
CA THR A 170 -3.22 -20.35 -1.52
C THR A 170 -4.08 -20.70 -0.30
N ALA A 171 -5.24 -20.07 -0.14
CA ALA A 171 -6.17 -20.37 0.95
C ALA A 171 -6.65 -21.84 0.90
N ASP A 172 -7.00 -22.35 -0.27
CA ASP A 172 -7.36 -23.76 -0.46
C ASP A 172 -6.21 -24.72 -0.09
N ASN A 173 -4.97 -24.35 -0.44
CA ASN A 173 -3.79 -25.15 -0.08
C ASN A 173 -3.56 -25.17 1.43
N VAL A 174 -3.69 -24.01 2.09
CA VAL A 174 -3.61 -23.90 3.55
C VAL A 174 -4.71 -24.72 4.22
N ALA A 175 -5.95 -24.59 3.76
CA ALA A 175 -7.07 -25.36 4.32
C ALA A 175 -6.84 -26.87 4.21
N ARG A 176 -6.33 -27.36 3.08
CA ARG A 176 -5.97 -28.78 2.91
C ARG A 176 -4.81 -29.20 3.79
N GLN A 177 -3.74 -28.41 3.83
CA GLN A 177 -2.52 -28.74 4.59
C GLN A 177 -2.77 -28.78 6.10
N PHE A 178 -3.55 -27.86 6.62
CA PHE A 178 -3.86 -27.73 8.05
C PHE A 178 -5.20 -28.31 8.44
N GLN A 179 -5.89 -28.97 7.49
CA GLN A 179 -7.18 -29.64 7.71
C GLN A 179 -8.26 -28.69 8.28
N VAL A 180 -8.27 -27.42 7.84
CA VAL A 180 -9.29 -26.46 8.24
C VAL A 180 -10.62 -26.82 7.60
N SER A 181 -11.60 -27.20 8.41
CA SER A 181 -12.90 -27.62 7.96
C SER A 181 -13.75 -26.47 7.40
N ARG A 182 -14.76 -26.79 6.60
CA ARG A 182 -15.71 -25.79 6.09
C ARG A 182 -16.45 -25.08 7.22
N ALA A 183 -16.81 -25.80 8.28
CA ALA A 183 -17.50 -25.24 9.42
C ALA A 183 -16.67 -24.16 10.15
N GLU A 184 -15.38 -24.42 10.37
CA GLU A 184 -14.45 -23.44 10.97
C GLU A 184 -14.28 -22.21 10.08
N GLN A 185 -14.21 -22.37 8.74
CA GLN A 185 -14.14 -21.26 7.81
C GLN A 185 -15.41 -20.38 7.86
N ASP A 186 -16.58 -21.02 7.90
CA ASP A 186 -17.86 -20.32 7.98
C ASP A 186 -18.06 -19.60 9.32
N GLU A 187 -17.65 -20.23 10.44
CA GLU A 187 -17.66 -19.60 11.77
C GLU A 187 -16.77 -18.37 11.83
N PHE A 188 -15.53 -18.47 11.29
CA PHE A 188 -14.62 -17.34 11.21
C PHE A 188 -15.18 -16.19 10.35
N ALA A 189 -15.76 -16.53 9.20
CA ALA A 189 -16.37 -15.55 8.32
C ALA A 189 -17.56 -14.83 8.98
N LEU A 190 -18.42 -15.58 9.69
CA LEU A 190 -19.55 -15.03 10.42
C LEU A 190 -19.09 -14.10 11.55
N ALA A 191 -18.06 -14.48 12.28
CA ALA A 191 -17.50 -13.66 13.36
C ALA A 191 -16.85 -12.36 12.84
N SER A 192 -16.39 -12.35 11.59
CA SER A 192 -15.79 -11.19 10.93
C SER A 192 -16.83 -10.17 10.44
N GLN A 193 -18.08 -10.59 10.16
CA GLN A 193 -19.17 -9.73 9.68
C GLN A 193 -19.85 -8.98 10.83
#